data_c52dfa63e1945a213ef03805f0cd872e
#
_entry.id   c52dfa63e1945a213ef03805f0cd872e
#
_cell.length_a   1.000
_cell.length_b   1.000
_cell.length_c   1.000
_cell.angle_alpha   90.00
_cell.angle_beta   90.00
_cell.angle_gamma   90.00
#
_symmetry.space_group_name_H-M   'P 1'
#
loop_
_entity.id
_entity.type
_entity.pdbx_description
1 polymer ?
#
loop_
_entity_poly.entity_id
_entity_poly.type
_entity_poly.pdbx_seq_one_letter_code
_entity_poly.pdbx_strand_id
1 'polypeptide(L)'
;MILPGATLGMLGGGQLGRMFTTAAQTMGYKVIVLDPDKNSPAGIIADQHICSAYTDEAALTELAQHCAAITTEFENIPASTLAFLEKRTVVHPSSSALASTQNRNTEKNFIRAQGIATVPFVRITHRDDFADISTQIKFPAILKVATFGYDGKGQIVCEDLQAAYEAFEALGQKECVLEQRIDLEREISVVLARGEDGQITAFPVAENVHINGILHSTTVPSAAAETQQLAAIEMASKIADGLDYVGTMAVEFFVSKQGEIIANEIAPRPHNSGHYTLDACRTSQFEQQVRMLCGLPAGSSKLISPVVMINLLGDVWGNSQPGWDKLLNKPDIKLHLYGKREARAGRKMGHFNVLADTPELAMQSANMVFDDIKAD
;
A
#
# COMPACT_ATOMS: atom_id res chain seq x y z
N MET A 1 -24.63 4.71 7.99
CA MET A 1 -23.99 3.70 8.88
C MET A 1 -24.54 2.33 8.51
N ILE A 2 -23.68 1.39 8.15
CA ILE A 2 -23.99 -0.02 7.84
C ILE A 2 -23.61 -0.86 9.06
N LEU A 3 -24.56 -1.63 9.61
CA LEU A 3 -24.37 -2.39 10.84
C LEU A 3 -23.97 -3.86 10.55
N PRO A 4 -23.37 -4.57 11.53
CA PRO A 4 -23.08 -6.01 11.44
C PRO A 4 -24.29 -6.84 11.00
N GLY A 5 -24.04 -7.92 10.25
CA GLY A 5 -25.05 -8.71 9.56
C GLY A 5 -25.23 -8.33 8.09
N ALA A 6 -24.82 -7.11 7.68
CA ALA A 6 -24.78 -6.73 6.28
C ALA A 6 -23.65 -7.43 5.51
N THR A 7 -23.73 -7.44 4.18
CA THR A 7 -22.71 -7.96 3.28
C THR A 7 -21.90 -6.82 2.67
N LEU A 8 -20.59 -6.94 2.68
CA LEU A 8 -19.65 -6.00 2.08
C LEU A 8 -19.01 -6.63 0.84
N GLY A 9 -18.73 -5.82 -0.17
CA GLY A 9 -18.05 -6.24 -1.40
C GLY A 9 -16.56 -5.88 -1.37
N MET A 10 -15.72 -6.79 -1.85
CA MET A 10 -14.30 -6.57 -2.04
C MET A 10 -13.92 -6.84 -3.49
N LEU A 11 -13.40 -5.82 -4.18
CA LEU A 11 -12.75 -5.97 -5.48
C LEU A 11 -11.28 -6.29 -5.28
N GLY A 12 -10.86 -7.45 -5.73
CA GLY A 12 -9.52 -7.98 -5.53
C GLY A 12 -9.46 -9.02 -4.41
N GLY A 13 -8.78 -10.11 -4.71
CA GLY A 13 -8.69 -11.29 -3.85
C GLY A 13 -7.30 -11.53 -3.26
N GLY A 14 -6.40 -10.55 -3.27
CA GLY A 14 -5.05 -10.67 -2.77
C GLY A 14 -4.95 -10.66 -1.24
N GLN A 15 -3.76 -10.36 -0.73
CA GLN A 15 -3.51 -10.37 0.72
C GLN A 15 -4.23 -9.26 1.48
N LEU A 16 -4.39 -8.08 0.88
CA LEU A 16 -5.09 -6.97 1.54
C LEU A 16 -6.57 -7.27 1.64
N GLY A 17 -7.17 -7.79 0.55
CA GLY A 17 -8.54 -8.27 0.55
C GLY A 17 -8.76 -9.39 1.56
N ARG A 18 -7.80 -10.33 1.73
CA ARG A 18 -7.87 -11.38 2.75
C ARG A 18 -7.90 -10.78 4.17
N MET A 19 -7.00 -9.85 4.48
CA MET A 19 -6.94 -9.24 5.81
C MET A 19 -8.17 -8.35 6.08
N PHE A 20 -8.69 -7.65 5.06
CA PHE A 20 -9.97 -6.95 5.14
C PHE A 20 -11.13 -7.92 5.42
N THR A 21 -11.21 -9.03 4.67
CA THR A 21 -12.25 -10.05 4.86
C THR A 21 -12.23 -10.61 6.27
N THR A 22 -11.04 -10.92 6.80
CA THR A 22 -10.89 -11.39 8.18
C THR A 22 -11.39 -10.34 9.20
N ALA A 23 -11.03 -9.05 9.01
CA ALA A 23 -11.48 -7.97 9.89
C ALA A 23 -13.01 -7.79 9.81
N ALA A 24 -13.58 -7.77 8.61
CA ALA A 24 -15.02 -7.64 8.41
C ALA A 24 -15.81 -8.79 9.04
N GLN A 25 -15.38 -10.03 8.81
CA GLN A 25 -16.01 -11.21 9.42
C GLN A 25 -15.89 -11.23 10.95
N THR A 26 -14.75 -10.78 11.50
CA THR A 26 -14.58 -10.61 12.95
C THR A 26 -15.57 -9.60 13.53
N MET A 27 -15.93 -8.56 12.77
CA MET A 27 -16.93 -7.57 13.14
C MET A 27 -18.38 -8.01 12.83
N GLY A 28 -18.61 -9.23 12.31
CA GLY A 28 -19.93 -9.79 12.04
C GLY A 28 -20.52 -9.43 10.67
N TYR A 29 -19.73 -8.92 9.73
CA TYR A 29 -20.13 -8.72 8.34
C TYR A 29 -19.86 -9.97 7.50
N LYS A 30 -20.67 -10.17 6.46
CA LYS A 30 -20.36 -11.10 5.37
C LYS A 30 -19.54 -10.39 4.31
N VAL A 31 -18.72 -11.13 3.57
CA VAL A 31 -17.91 -10.57 2.49
C VAL A 31 -18.07 -11.37 1.21
N ILE A 32 -18.38 -10.67 0.12
CA ILE A 32 -18.32 -11.20 -1.24
C ILE A 32 -17.08 -10.62 -1.91
N VAL A 33 -16.19 -11.50 -2.38
CA VAL A 33 -14.98 -11.13 -3.13
C VAL A 33 -15.23 -11.31 -4.61
N LEU A 34 -14.87 -10.33 -5.45
CA LEU A 34 -14.77 -10.47 -6.89
C LEU A 34 -13.31 -10.46 -7.30
N ASP A 35 -12.82 -11.55 -7.88
CA ASP A 35 -11.44 -11.70 -8.33
C ASP A 35 -11.36 -12.79 -9.42
N PRO A 36 -10.58 -12.59 -10.51
CA PRO A 36 -10.47 -13.58 -11.58
C PRO A 36 -9.69 -14.85 -11.19
N ASP A 37 -8.85 -14.81 -10.14
CA ASP A 37 -8.15 -16.00 -9.65
C ASP A 37 -9.02 -16.78 -8.69
N LYS A 38 -9.53 -17.95 -9.13
CA LYS A 38 -10.33 -18.86 -8.30
C LYS A 38 -9.64 -19.30 -6.99
N ASN A 39 -8.33 -19.14 -6.90
CA ASN A 39 -7.52 -19.48 -5.74
C ASN A 39 -7.01 -18.24 -5.02
N SER A 40 -7.66 -17.09 -5.22
CA SER A 40 -7.26 -15.85 -4.59
C SER A 40 -7.31 -15.95 -3.06
N PRO A 41 -6.32 -15.41 -2.35
CA PRO A 41 -6.23 -15.47 -0.87
C PRO A 41 -7.49 -15.02 -0.13
N ALA A 42 -8.16 -13.97 -0.61
CA ALA A 42 -9.40 -13.49 -0.02
C ALA A 42 -10.61 -14.33 -0.44
N GLY A 43 -10.67 -14.73 -1.73
CA GLY A 43 -11.79 -15.52 -2.25
C GLY A 43 -11.97 -16.85 -1.54
N ILE A 44 -10.86 -17.48 -1.09
CA ILE A 44 -10.91 -18.77 -0.35
C ILE A 44 -11.60 -18.64 1.01
N ILE A 45 -11.52 -17.47 1.67
CA ILE A 45 -12.07 -17.25 3.03
C ILE A 45 -13.35 -16.42 3.04
N ALA A 46 -13.73 -15.85 1.89
CA ALA A 46 -14.95 -15.06 1.75
C ALA A 46 -16.20 -15.92 1.90
N ASP A 47 -17.33 -15.30 2.27
CA ASP A 47 -18.64 -15.96 2.31
C ASP A 47 -19.11 -16.36 0.91
N GLN A 48 -18.72 -15.57 -0.12
CA GLN A 48 -18.92 -15.86 -1.53
C GLN A 48 -17.77 -15.32 -2.35
N HIS A 49 -17.36 -16.07 -3.38
CA HIS A 49 -16.37 -15.64 -4.37
C HIS A 49 -17.00 -15.61 -5.77
N ILE A 50 -17.04 -14.43 -6.37
CA ILE A 50 -17.43 -14.23 -7.77
C ILE A 50 -16.15 -14.28 -8.60
N CYS A 51 -15.90 -15.40 -9.27
CA CYS A 51 -14.70 -15.61 -10.07
C CYS A 51 -14.91 -15.03 -11.48
N SER A 52 -14.63 -13.73 -11.65
CA SER A 52 -14.82 -13.01 -12.92
C SER A 52 -13.84 -11.86 -13.08
N ALA A 53 -13.72 -11.33 -14.30
CA ALA A 53 -12.91 -10.14 -14.59
C ALA A 53 -13.50 -8.89 -13.90
N TYR A 54 -12.64 -7.96 -13.51
CA TYR A 54 -13.06 -6.69 -12.89
C TYR A 54 -13.90 -5.77 -13.81
N THR A 55 -14.00 -6.09 -15.09
CA THR A 55 -14.78 -5.37 -16.10
C THR A 55 -16.03 -6.11 -16.55
N ASP A 56 -16.35 -7.27 -15.95
CA ASP A 56 -17.56 -8.02 -16.24
C ASP A 56 -18.78 -7.37 -15.59
N GLU A 57 -19.56 -6.65 -16.39
CA GLU A 57 -20.73 -5.90 -15.92
C GLU A 57 -21.81 -6.79 -15.27
N ALA A 58 -21.94 -8.04 -15.66
CA ALA A 58 -22.90 -8.96 -15.05
C ALA A 58 -22.45 -9.33 -13.63
N ALA A 59 -21.19 -9.70 -13.47
CA ALA A 59 -20.59 -9.98 -12.16
C ALA A 59 -20.58 -8.74 -11.24
N LEU A 60 -20.28 -7.55 -11.78
CA LEU A 60 -20.34 -6.30 -11.03
C LEU A 60 -21.78 -5.95 -10.59
N THR A 61 -22.76 -6.24 -11.44
CA THR A 61 -24.17 -6.03 -11.11
C THR A 61 -24.61 -6.98 -9.99
N GLU A 62 -24.24 -8.26 -10.08
CA GLU A 62 -24.47 -9.25 -9.02
C GLU A 62 -23.85 -8.79 -7.68
N LEU A 63 -22.56 -8.37 -7.71
CA LEU A 63 -21.88 -7.86 -6.52
C LEU A 63 -22.64 -6.67 -5.91
N ALA A 64 -23.03 -5.69 -6.71
CA ALA A 64 -23.73 -4.50 -6.25
C ALA A 64 -25.14 -4.80 -5.68
N GLN A 65 -25.82 -5.81 -6.20
CA GLN A 65 -27.16 -6.22 -5.71
C GLN A 65 -27.09 -6.86 -4.32
N HIS A 66 -25.97 -7.50 -3.98
CA HIS A 66 -25.83 -8.25 -2.74
C HIS A 66 -25.04 -7.50 -1.65
N CYS A 67 -24.32 -6.43 -2.00
CA CYS A 67 -23.45 -5.72 -1.07
C CYS A 67 -24.02 -4.34 -0.71
N ALA A 68 -24.03 -4.04 0.60
CA ALA A 68 -24.42 -2.73 1.11
C ALA A 68 -23.38 -1.64 0.82
N ALA A 69 -22.11 -2.04 0.72
CA ALA A 69 -21.01 -1.19 0.28
C ALA A 69 -19.89 -2.04 -0.32
N ILE A 70 -19.07 -1.44 -1.18
CA ILE A 70 -17.98 -2.11 -1.90
C ILE A 70 -16.69 -1.31 -1.73
N THR A 71 -15.58 -2.03 -1.54
CA THR A 71 -14.23 -1.47 -1.51
C THR A 71 -13.28 -2.23 -2.42
N THR A 72 -12.05 -1.74 -2.57
CA THR A 72 -11.01 -2.38 -3.38
C THR A 72 -9.73 -2.59 -2.58
N GLU A 73 -8.95 -3.63 -2.94
CA GLU A 73 -7.68 -3.93 -2.29
C GLU A 73 -6.46 -3.39 -3.04
N PHE A 74 -6.62 -2.97 -4.31
CA PHE A 74 -5.47 -2.48 -5.05
C PHE A 74 -5.85 -1.43 -6.12
N GLU A 75 -4.90 -0.58 -6.43
CA GLU A 75 -5.06 0.61 -7.24
C GLU A 75 -5.21 0.35 -8.75
N ASN A 76 -4.91 -0.85 -9.24
CA ASN A 76 -4.93 -1.14 -10.68
C ASN A 76 -6.28 -1.66 -11.21
N ILE A 77 -7.31 -1.73 -10.36
CA ILE A 77 -8.68 -1.94 -10.83
C ILE A 77 -9.11 -0.72 -11.63
N PRO A 78 -9.65 -0.87 -12.84
CA PRO A 78 -10.04 0.28 -13.65
C PRO A 78 -10.99 1.21 -12.89
N ALA A 79 -10.71 2.51 -12.86
CA ALA A 79 -11.60 3.49 -12.22
C ALA A 79 -13.02 3.46 -12.80
N SER A 80 -13.19 3.07 -14.08
CA SER A 80 -14.48 2.85 -14.71
C SER A 80 -15.30 1.73 -14.06
N THR A 81 -14.66 0.73 -13.46
CA THR A 81 -15.32 -0.33 -12.69
C THR A 81 -15.96 0.24 -11.43
N LEU A 82 -15.23 1.08 -10.70
CA LEU A 82 -15.78 1.76 -9.52
C LEU A 82 -16.92 2.71 -9.93
N ALA A 83 -16.73 3.50 -11.00
CA ALA A 83 -17.75 4.40 -11.54
C ALA A 83 -19.03 3.66 -11.99
N PHE A 84 -18.93 2.42 -12.45
CA PHE A 84 -20.08 1.57 -12.75
C PHE A 84 -20.83 1.16 -11.47
N LEU A 85 -20.09 0.81 -10.42
CA LEU A 85 -20.62 0.37 -9.14
C LEU A 85 -21.22 1.53 -8.32
N GLU A 86 -20.62 2.72 -8.36
CA GLU A 86 -21.11 3.95 -7.67
C GLU A 86 -22.52 4.33 -8.06
N LYS A 87 -22.95 3.96 -9.26
CA LYS A 87 -24.34 4.18 -9.72
C LYS A 87 -25.35 3.23 -9.09
N ARG A 88 -24.91 2.24 -8.32
CA ARG A 88 -25.72 1.12 -7.82
C ARG A 88 -25.65 0.92 -6.32
N THR A 89 -24.53 1.22 -5.71
CA THR A 89 -24.29 1.03 -4.28
C THR A 89 -23.19 1.99 -3.78
N VAL A 90 -22.97 2.03 -2.48
CA VAL A 90 -21.87 2.79 -1.85
C VAL A 90 -20.53 2.16 -2.26
N VAL A 91 -19.59 2.97 -2.73
CA VAL A 91 -18.25 2.52 -3.13
C VAL A 91 -17.20 3.45 -2.54
N HIS A 92 -16.27 2.90 -1.78
CA HIS A 92 -15.12 3.63 -1.23
C HIS A 92 -13.82 2.82 -1.40
N PRO A 93 -12.72 3.48 -1.85
CA PRO A 93 -12.65 4.87 -2.28
C PRO A 93 -13.48 5.13 -3.55
N SER A 94 -13.70 6.41 -3.86
CA SER A 94 -14.41 6.82 -5.07
C SER A 94 -13.59 6.53 -6.34
N SER A 95 -14.26 6.38 -7.46
CA SER A 95 -13.63 6.22 -8.78
C SER A 95 -12.71 7.39 -9.13
N SER A 96 -13.05 8.60 -8.73
CA SER A 96 -12.23 9.81 -8.94
C SER A 96 -10.97 9.80 -8.09
N ALA A 97 -11.05 9.41 -6.82
CA ALA A 97 -9.90 9.26 -5.95
C ALA A 97 -8.91 8.21 -6.51
N LEU A 98 -9.44 7.06 -6.94
CA LEU A 98 -8.62 6.02 -7.54
C LEU A 98 -7.96 6.49 -8.86
N ALA A 99 -8.71 7.13 -9.74
CA ALA A 99 -8.19 7.64 -11.02
C ALA A 99 -7.03 8.63 -10.82
N SER A 100 -7.07 9.44 -9.75
CA SER A 100 -6.02 10.43 -9.44
C SER A 100 -4.68 9.78 -9.07
N THR A 101 -4.67 8.52 -8.65
CA THR A 101 -3.48 7.79 -8.18
C THR A 101 -2.98 6.70 -9.14
N GLN A 102 -3.77 6.35 -10.18
CA GLN A 102 -3.41 5.27 -11.12
C GLN A 102 -2.28 5.61 -12.09
N ASN A 103 -2.01 6.89 -12.32
CA ASN A 103 -0.93 7.34 -13.18
C ASN A 103 0.02 8.24 -12.38
N ARG A 104 1.30 7.91 -12.33
CA ARG A 104 2.33 8.62 -11.53
C ARG A 104 2.45 10.10 -11.90
N ASN A 105 2.24 10.47 -13.16
CA ASN A 105 2.27 11.88 -13.58
C ASN A 105 1.05 12.64 -13.03
N THR A 106 -0.13 12.03 -13.09
CA THR A 106 -1.37 12.59 -12.52
C THR A 106 -1.26 12.72 -11.02
N GLU A 107 -0.82 11.66 -10.33
CA GLU A 107 -0.62 11.62 -8.88
C GLU A 107 0.34 12.72 -8.40
N LYS A 108 1.52 12.84 -9.03
CA LYS A 108 2.51 13.86 -8.63
C LYS A 108 2.03 15.28 -8.89
N ASN A 109 1.32 15.51 -9.99
CA ASN A 109 0.70 16.81 -10.26
C ASN A 109 -0.40 17.13 -9.25
N PHE A 110 -1.21 16.13 -8.87
CA PHE A 110 -2.20 16.27 -7.81
C PHE A 110 -1.55 16.62 -6.46
N ILE A 111 -0.48 15.90 -6.05
CA ILE A 111 0.26 16.19 -4.81
C ILE A 111 0.78 17.64 -4.81
N ARG A 112 1.39 18.08 -5.92
CA ARG A 112 1.88 19.46 -6.06
C ARG A 112 0.75 20.51 -6.00
N ALA A 113 -0.42 20.20 -6.54
CA ALA A 113 -1.58 21.07 -6.48
C ALA A 113 -2.10 21.25 -5.04
N GLN A 114 -1.80 20.31 -4.12
CA GLN A 114 -2.06 20.46 -2.68
C GLN A 114 -0.98 21.29 -1.95
N GLY A 115 -0.01 21.85 -2.67
CA GLY A 115 1.11 22.61 -2.09
C GLY A 115 2.16 21.72 -1.42
N ILE A 116 2.23 20.43 -1.76
CA ILE A 116 3.14 19.46 -1.17
C ILE A 116 4.28 19.18 -2.15
N ALA A 117 5.52 19.19 -1.63
CA ALA A 117 6.72 18.93 -2.42
C ALA A 117 6.79 17.48 -2.88
N THR A 118 7.17 17.28 -4.14
CA THR A 118 7.59 15.99 -4.71
C THR A 118 9.02 16.11 -5.21
N VAL A 119 9.71 15.00 -5.46
CA VAL A 119 10.97 15.05 -6.20
C VAL A 119 10.76 15.78 -7.54
N PRO A 120 11.76 16.49 -8.09
CA PRO A 120 11.69 16.99 -9.45
C PRO A 120 11.39 15.85 -10.42
N PHE A 121 10.42 16.03 -11.30
CA PHE A 121 10.03 15.01 -12.28
C PHE A 121 9.60 15.62 -13.61
N VAL A 122 9.73 14.83 -14.66
CA VAL A 122 9.27 15.16 -16.02
C VAL A 122 8.48 13.97 -16.58
N ARG A 123 7.36 14.27 -17.23
CA ARG A 123 6.58 13.28 -17.98
C ARG A 123 7.29 12.97 -19.29
N ILE A 124 7.44 11.70 -19.61
CA ILE A 124 8.04 11.21 -20.85
C ILE A 124 7.01 10.38 -21.60
N THR A 125 6.63 10.83 -22.78
CA THR A 125 5.68 10.15 -23.69
C THR A 125 6.33 9.83 -25.04
N HIS A 126 7.30 10.64 -25.43
CA HIS A 126 8.02 10.52 -26.69
C HIS A 126 9.51 10.78 -26.47
N ARG A 127 10.32 10.34 -27.44
CA ARG A 127 11.76 10.55 -27.39
C ARG A 127 12.16 12.03 -27.37
N ASP A 128 11.36 12.88 -28.01
CA ASP A 128 11.62 14.32 -28.07
C ASP A 128 11.46 15.02 -26.72
N ASP A 129 10.73 14.41 -25.76
CA ASP A 129 10.55 14.96 -24.42
C ASP A 129 11.87 15.02 -23.62
N PHE A 130 12.91 14.32 -24.08
CA PHE A 130 14.23 14.38 -23.47
C PHE A 130 15.09 15.61 -23.89
N ALA A 131 14.70 16.38 -24.89
CA ALA A 131 15.54 17.43 -25.47
C ALA A 131 16.00 18.50 -24.43
N ASP A 132 15.11 18.92 -23.52
CA ASP A 132 15.38 19.96 -22.51
C ASP A 132 15.44 19.43 -21.09
N ILE A 133 15.60 18.14 -20.90
CA ILE A 133 15.51 17.49 -19.58
C ILE A 133 16.59 17.94 -18.63
N SER A 134 17.81 18.24 -19.12
CA SER A 134 18.95 18.67 -18.30
C SER A 134 18.70 20.00 -17.55
N THR A 135 17.72 20.78 -17.97
CA THR A 135 17.29 22.00 -17.28
C THR A 135 16.30 21.73 -16.14
N GLN A 136 15.66 20.56 -16.14
CA GLN A 136 14.57 20.20 -15.23
C GLN A 136 14.95 19.11 -14.25
N ILE A 137 15.83 18.17 -14.64
CA ILE A 137 16.24 17.00 -13.87
C ILE A 137 17.76 16.93 -13.78
N LYS A 138 18.25 16.67 -12.58
CA LYS A 138 19.65 16.32 -12.33
C LYS A 138 19.78 14.81 -12.26
N PHE A 139 20.81 14.29 -12.90
CA PHE A 139 21.18 12.88 -12.79
C PHE A 139 22.05 12.60 -11.54
N PRO A 140 21.99 11.39 -10.96
CA PRO A 140 21.21 10.25 -11.44
C PRO A 140 19.71 10.47 -11.27
N ALA A 141 18.92 9.81 -12.14
CA ALA A 141 17.46 9.86 -12.15
C ALA A 141 16.87 8.45 -12.23
N ILE A 142 15.58 8.31 -12.01
CA ILE A 142 14.89 7.03 -12.13
C ILE A 142 13.74 7.19 -13.13
N LEU A 143 13.78 6.40 -14.21
CA LEU A 143 12.69 6.32 -15.17
C LEU A 143 11.72 5.22 -14.73
N LYS A 144 10.45 5.57 -14.54
CA LYS A 144 9.40 4.64 -14.10
C LYS A 144 8.24 4.65 -15.10
N VAL A 145 7.67 3.48 -15.43
CA VAL A 145 6.40 3.46 -16.18
C VAL A 145 5.33 4.20 -15.39
N ALA A 146 4.50 4.98 -16.09
CA ALA A 146 3.50 5.84 -15.44
C ALA A 146 2.35 5.03 -14.82
N THR A 147 2.07 3.83 -15.33
CA THR A 147 0.96 2.98 -14.87
C THR A 147 1.42 1.53 -14.68
N PHE A 148 0.75 0.79 -13.80
CA PHE A 148 1.00 -0.65 -13.54
C PHE A 148 2.41 -1.00 -13.02
N GLY A 149 3.21 -0.03 -12.59
CA GLY A 149 4.49 -0.28 -11.92
C GLY A 149 4.25 -0.54 -10.41
N TYR A 150 4.88 -1.59 -9.86
CA TYR A 150 4.81 -1.94 -8.44
C TYR A 150 6.08 -2.70 -8.02
N ASP A 151 6.41 -2.65 -6.74
CA ASP A 151 7.50 -3.44 -6.13
C ASP A 151 8.82 -3.37 -6.95
N GLY A 152 9.22 -2.17 -7.39
CA GLY A 152 10.44 -1.96 -8.19
C GLY A 152 10.35 -2.39 -9.65
N LYS A 153 9.24 -2.99 -10.09
CA LYS A 153 9.04 -3.38 -11.49
C LYS A 153 8.66 -2.19 -12.36
N GLY A 154 9.21 -2.16 -13.58
CA GLY A 154 8.96 -1.07 -14.53
C GLY A 154 9.69 0.23 -14.16
N GLN A 155 10.83 0.14 -13.44
CA GLN A 155 11.71 1.27 -13.16
C GLN A 155 13.17 0.92 -13.48
N ILE A 156 13.93 1.93 -13.95
CA ILE A 156 15.34 1.81 -14.30
C ILE A 156 16.08 3.04 -13.78
N VAL A 157 17.18 2.83 -13.08
CA VAL A 157 18.10 3.92 -12.67
C VAL A 157 18.90 4.36 -13.87
N CYS A 158 18.97 5.66 -14.09
CA CYS A 158 19.65 6.31 -15.20
C CYS A 158 20.73 7.22 -14.63
N GLU A 159 21.99 6.95 -14.95
CA GLU A 159 23.12 7.75 -14.46
C GLU A 159 23.28 9.05 -15.28
N ASP A 160 22.80 9.05 -16.52
CA ASP A 160 22.87 10.19 -17.44
C ASP A 160 21.70 10.17 -18.43
N LEU A 161 21.69 11.16 -19.33
CA LEU A 161 20.66 11.31 -20.37
C LEU A 161 20.65 10.12 -21.33
N GLN A 162 21.80 9.58 -21.71
CA GLN A 162 21.89 8.45 -22.65
C GLN A 162 21.27 7.20 -22.04
N ALA A 163 21.58 6.91 -20.76
CA ALA A 163 20.97 5.82 -20.01
C ALA A 163 19.43 5.99 -19.88
N ALA A 164 18.94 7.24 -19.78
CA ALA A 164 17.50 7.49 -19.73
C ALA A 164 16.81 7.20 -21.08
N TYR A 165 17.46 7.50 -22.21
CA TYR A 165 16.98 7.08 -23.54
C TYR A 165 16.90 5.56 -23.68
N GLU A 166 17.97 4.87 -23.30
CA GLU A 166 18.05 3.40 -23.38
C GLU A 166 16.99 2.75 -22.47
N ALA A 167 16.79 3.31 -21.29
CA ALA A 167 15.75 2.87 -20.38
C ALA A 167 14.33 3.05 -20.95
N PHE A 168 14.05 4.16 -21.64
CA PHE A 168 12.76 4.40 -22.28
C PHE A 168 12.48 3.38 -23.40
N GLU A 169 13.49 3.08 -24.21
CA GLU A 169 13.41 2.01 -25.23
C GLU A 169 13.14 0.63 -24.56
N ALA A 170 13.91 0.31 -23.52
CA ALA A 170 13.77 -0.96 -22.80
C ALA A 170 12.39 -1.12 -22.13
N LEU A 171 11.76 -0.02 -21.69
CA LEU A 171 10.39 0.00 -21.17
C LEU A 171 9.30 0.01 -22.25
N GLY A 172 9.70 -0.13 -23.53
CA GLY A 172 8.79 -0.24 -24.68
C GLY A 172 8.14 1.07 -25.07
N GLN A 173 8.82 2.19 -24.85
CA GLN A 173 8.37 3.56 -25.18
C GLN A 173 6.97 3.87 -24.61
N LYS A 174 6.64 3.30 -23.46
CA LYS A 174 5.41 3.58 -22.74
C LYS A 174 5.49 4.93 -22.07
N GLU A 175 4.33 5.51 -21.75
CA GLU A 175 4.31 6.69 -20.89
C GLU A 175 5.06 6.42 -19.59
N CYS A 176 6.04 7.28 -19.26
CA CYS A 176 6.89 7.21 -18.09
C CYS A 176 6.88 8.53 -17.31
N VAL A 177 7.40 8.45 -16.10
CA VAL A 177 7.86 9.60 -15.32
C VAL A 177 9.36 9.44 -15.10
N LEU A 178 10.15 10.47 -15.40
CA LEU A 178 11.55 10.55 -15.02
C LEU A 178 11.66 11.38 -13.74
N GLU A 179 12.14 10.78 -12.68
CA GLU A 179 12.27 11.39 -11.35
C GLU A 179 13.74 11.58 -10.99
N GLN A 180 14.10 12.77 -10.50
CA GLN A 180 15.42 13.00 -9.96
C GLN A 180 15.62 12.11 -8.72
N ARG A 181 16.73 11.36 -8.69
CA ARG A 181 17.15 10.65 -7.48
C ARG A 181 17.66 11.66 -6.45
N ILE A 182 17.18 11.51 -5.23
CA ILE A 182 17.59 12.37 -4.11
C ILE A 182 18.39 11.56 -3.08
N ASP A 183 19.26 12.24 -2.32
CA ASP A 183 19.95 11.66 -1.20
C ASP A 183 19.01 11.52 -0.01
N LEU A 184 18.66 10.29 0.29
CA LEU A 184 17.76 9.96 1.38
C LEU A 184 18.51 9.84 2.72
N GLU A 185 17.87 10.33 3.79
CA GLU A 185 18.21 9.94 5.15
C GLU A 185 17.38 8.72 5.56
N ARG A 186 16.08 8.76 5.28
CA ARG A 186 15.13 7.67 5.57
C ARG A 186 13.88 7.74 4.69
N GLU A 187 13.14 6.66 4.68
CA GLU A 187 11.81 6.58 4.11
C GLU A 187 10.78 6.40 5.23
N ILE A 188 9.70 7.17 5.20
CA ILE A 188 8.62 7.07 6.18
C ILE A 188 7.28 6.95 5.47
N SER A 189 6.29 6.41 6.16
CA SER A 189 4.91 6.40 5.66
C SER A 189 3.91 6.77 6.75
N VAL A 190 2.83 7.41 6.32
CA VAL A 190 1.66 7.71 7.13
C VAL A 190 0.51 6.88 6.60
N VAL A 191 0.02 5.95 7.41
CA VAL A 191 -1.26 5.29 7.19
C VAL A 191 -2.32 6.10 7.93
N LEU A 192 -3.42 6.40 7.27
CA LEU A 192 -4.54 7.12 7.87
C LEU A 192 -5.89 6.57 7.39
N ALA A 193 -6.92 6.82 8.18
CA ALA A 193 -8.30 6.59 7.81
C ALA A 193 -9.05 7.93 7.79
N ARG A 194 -9.90 8.15 6.78
CA ARG A 194 -10.78 9.32 6.66
C ARG A 194 -12.22 8.84 6.47
N GLY A 195 -13.13 9.38 7.28
CA GLY A 195 -14.56 9.11 7.21
C GLY A 195 -15.28 10.02 6.19
N GLU A 196 -16.53 9.70 5.88
CA GLU A 196 -17.42 10.56 5.07
C GLU A 196 -17.63 11.95 5.70
N ASP A 197 -17.50 12.06 7.03
CA ASP A 197 -17.59 13.31 7.78
C ASP A 197 -16.31 14.17 7.69
N GLY A 198 -15.31 13.70 6.95
CA GLY A 198 -13.99 14.35 6.79
C GLY A 198 -13.06 14.16 7.99
N GLN A 199 -13.46 13.45 9.06
CA GLN A 199 -12.57 13.21 10.18
C GLN A 199 -11.45 12.25 9.81
N ILE A 200 -10.21 12.62 10.17
CA ILE A 200 -9.01 11.85 9.88
C ILE A 200 -8.43 11.28 11.17
N THR A 201 -8.08 10.00 11.12
CA THR A 201 -7.34 9.30 12.16
C THR A 201 -6.07 8.73 11.56
N ALA A 202 -4.91 9.32 11.89
CA ALA A 202 -3.61 8.82 11.46
C ALA A 202 -3.07 7.76 12.44
N PHE A 203 -2.40 6.77 11.90
CA PHE A 203 -1.56 5.84 12.68
C PHE A 203 -0.19 6.47 12.97
N PRO A 204 0.56 5.96 13.96
CA PRO A 204 1.93 6.39 14.20
C PRO A 204 2.78 6.25 12.94
N VAL A 205 3.63 7.26 12.68
CA VAL A 205 4.50 7.28 11.51
C VAL A 205 5.43 6.09 11.52
N ALA A 206 5.50 5.40 10.40
CA ALA A 206 6.32 4.22 10.21
C ALA A 206 7.61 4.57 9.45
N GLU A 207 8.74 3.99 9.86
CA GLU A 207 10.00 4.05 9.12
C GLU A 207 10.17 2.77 8.31
N ASN A 208 10.49 2.92 7.02
CA ASN A 208 10.50 1.84 6.07
C ASN A 208 11.90 1.61 5.50
N VAL A 209 12.25 0.35 5.30
CA VAL A 209 13.47 -0.05 4.59
C VAL A 209 13.07 -0.86 3.37
N HIS A 210 13.47 -0.39 2.19
CA HIS A 210 13.28 -1.11 0.93
C HIS A 210 14.58 -1.76 0.48
N ILE A 211 14.49 -3.00 0.01
CA ILE A 211 15.58 -3.73 -0.61
C ILE A 211 15.16 -4.08 -2.04
N ASN A 212 15.95 -3.65 -3.03
CA ASN A 212 15.63 -3.82 -4.45
C ASN A 212 14.21 -3.31 -4.83
N GLY A 213 13.77 -2.21 -4.21
CA GLY A 213 12.46 -1.60 -4.46
C GLY A 213 11.26 -2.32 -3.83
N ILE A 214 11.50 -3.34 -2.99
CA ILE A 214 10.45 -4.06 -2.26
C ILE A 214 10.59 -3.74 -0.78
N LEU A 215 9.51 -3.39 -0.10
CA LEU A 215 9.50 -3.15 1.33
C LEU A 215 9.98 -4.40 2.07
N HIS A 216 11.09 -4.26 2.79
CA HIS A 216 11.67 -5.32 3.62
C HIS A 216 11.18 -5.24 5.06
N SER A 217 11.32 -4.08 5.69
CA SER A 217 10.91 -3.89 7.07
C SER A 217 10.22 -2.56 7.32
N THR A 218 9.39 -2.53 8.35
CA THR A 218 8.74 -1.32 8.88
C THR A 218 8.94 -1.26 10.38
N THR A 219 9.44 -0.14 10.89
CA THR A 219 9.70 0.11 12.31
C THR A 219 8.76 1.18 12.85
N VAL A 220 8.13 0.94 13.96
CA VAL A 220 7.24 1.91 14.64
C VAL A 220 7.48 1.88 16.16
N PRO A 221 7.65 3.07 16.78
CA PRO A 221 7.70 4.41 16.22
C PRO A 221 8.90 4.64 15.28
N SER A 222 8.73 5.53 14.31
CA SER A 222 9.85 6.01 13.47
C SER A 222 10.85 6.81 14.30
N ALA A 223 12.15 6.71 13.94
CA ALA A 223 13.20 7.55 14.50
C ALA A 223 13.26 8.97 13.88
N ALA A 224 12.38 9.31 12.93
CA ALA A 224 12.25 10.66 12.41
C ALA A 224 11.91 11.65 13.53
N ALA A 225 12.39 12.89 13.43
CA ALA A 225 12.09 13.93 14.41
C ALA A 225 10.56 14.17 14.52
N GLU A 226 10.08 14.48 15.72
CA GLU A 226 8.63 14.72 15.93
C GLU A 226 8.06 15.76 14.98
N THR A 227 8.80 16.82 14.71
CA THR A 227 8.41 17.87 13.73
C THR A 227 8.24 17.32 12.32
N GLN A 228 9.07 16.36 11.92
CA GLN A 228 8.98 15.67 10.63
C GLN A 228 7.77 14.73 10.60
N GLN A 229 7.52 13.99 11.68
CA GLN A 229 6.36 13.11 11.78
C GLN A 229 5.05 13.92 11.71
N LEU A 230 4.94 15.01 12.42
CA LEU A 230 3.78 15.91 12.38
C LEU A 230 3.57 16.52 11.00
N ALA A 231 4.64 16.98 10.35
CA ALA A 231 4.57 17.51 8.98
C ALA A 231 4.09 16.45 7.98
N ALA A 232 4.58 15.20 8.08
CA ALA A 232 4.15 14.09 7.22
C ALA A 232 2.65 13.77 7.42
N ILE A 233 2.17 13.76 8.67
CA ILE A 233 0.74 13.56 8.99
C ILE A 233 -0.11 14.69 8.39
N GLU A 234 0.32 15.96 8.53
CA GLU A 234 -0.39 17.10 7.95
C GLU A 234 -0.46 16.99 6.43
N MET A 235 0.66 16.67 5.76
CA MET A 235 0.71 16.48 4.32
C MET A 235 -0.19 15.34 3.85
N ALA A 236 -0.15 14.19 4.52
CA ALA A 236 -1.00 13.06 4.21
C ALA A 236 -2.49 13.38 4.40
N SER A 237 -2.82 14.17 5.43
CA SER A 237 -4.19 14.64 5.67
C SER A 237 -4.67 15.58 4.56
N LYS A 238 -3.85 16.54 4.11
CA LYS A 238 -4.18 17.42 2.97
C LYS A 238 -4.41 16.62 1.67
N ILE A 239 -3.61 15.58 1.45
CA ILE A 239 -3.79 14.67 0.30
C ILE A 239 -5.14 13.94 0.41
N ALA A 240 -5.47 13.39 1.57
CA ALA A 240 -6.73 12.69 1.78
C ALA A 240 -7.94 13.61 1.61
N ASP A 241 -7.86 14.85 2.11
CA ASP A 241 -8.90 15.87 1.94
C ASP A 241 -9.04 16.29 0.46
N GLY A 242 -7.93 16.53 -0.23
CA GLY A 242 -7.94 16.90 -1.64
C GLY A 242 -8.49 15.82 -2.58
N LEU A 243 -8.40 14.54 -2.18
CA LEU A 243 -9.01 13.40 -2.88
C LEU A 243 -10.49 13.19 -2.51
N ASP A 244 -11.01 13.90 -1.52
CA ASP A 244 -12.28 13.56 -0.83
C ASP A 244 -12.33 12.06 -0.50
N TYR A 245 -11.21 11.57 0.03
CA TYR A 245 -11.00 10.14 0.25
C TYR A 245 -11.86 9.62 1.40
N VAL A 246 -12.50 8.49 1.19
CA VAL A 246 -13.16 7.73 2.27
C VAL A 246 -12.57 6.33 2.33
N GLY A 247 -12.06 5.95 3.50
CA GLY A 247 -11.38 4.66 3.68
C GLY A 247 -10.05 4.79 4.39
N THR A 248 -9.24 3.75 4.31
CA THR A 248 -7.85 3.72 4.78
C THR A 248 -6.91 3.85 3.60
N MET A 249 -5.95 4.77 3.70
CA MET A 249 -4.92 5.00 2.70
C MET A 249 -3.55 5.16 3.34
N ALA A 250 -2.51 5.16 2.53
CA ALA A 250 -1.17 5.54 2.97
C ALA A 250 -0.52 6.53 2.01
N VAL A 251 0.35 7.36 2.56
CA VAL A 251 1.25 8.22 1.78
C VAL A 251 2.69 7.89 2.19
N GLU A 252 3.52 7.62 1.21
CA GLU A 252 4.95 7.42 1.39
C GLU A 252 5.72 8.73 1.21
N PHE A 253 6.70 8.95 2.05
CA PHE A 253 7.53 10.13 2.05
C PHE A 253 9.01 9.77 2.10
N PHE A 254 9.80 10.58 1.44
CA PHE A 254 11.25 10.63 1.62
C PHE A 254 11.60 11.72 2.62
N VAL A 255 12.53 11.42 3.51
CA VAL A 255 13.21 12.42 4.33
C VAL A 255 14.60 12.60 3.74
N SER A 256 14.89 13.80 3.23
CA SER A 256 16.19 14.10 2.67
C SER A 256 17.25 14.27 3.77
N LYS A 257 18.55 14.20 3.42
CA LYS A 257 19.66 14.49 4.36
C LYS A 257 19.63 15.92 4.90
N GLN A 258 18.89 16.81 4.25
CA GLN A 258 18.66 18.19 4.71
C GLN A 258 17.45 18.27 5.67
N GLY A 259 16.77 17.16 5.92
CA GLY A 259 15.60 17.07 6.80
C GLY A 259 14.28 17.46 6.14
N GLU A 260 14.25 17.67 4.82
CA GLU A 260 13.03 17.98 4.07
C GLU A 260 12.14 16.75 3.91
N ILE A 261 10.83 16.93 4.04
CA ILE A 261 9.83 15.89 3.77
C ILE A 261 9.29 16.07 2.36
N ILE A 262 9.38 15.01 1.56
CA ILE A 262 9.02 15.00 0.15
C ILE A 262 8.06 13.84 -0.08
N ALA A 263 6.86 14.11 -0.62
CA ALA A 263 5.91 13.04 -0.92
C ALA A 263 6.40 12.20 -2.12
N ASN A 264 6.36 10.89 -1.95
CA ASN A 264 6.75 9.92 -2.98
C ASN A 264 5.54 9.42 -3.76
N GLU A 265 4.65 8.66 -3.10
CA GLU A 265 3.47 8.07 -3.74
C GLU A 265 2.29 7.92 -2.75
N ILE A 266 1.09 7.75 -3.31
CA ILE A 266 -0.16 7.54 -2.60
C ILE A 266 -0.61 6.09 -2.84
N ALA A 267 -0.89 5.36 -1.76
CA ALA A 267 -1.59 4.09 -1.83
C ALA A 267 -3.05 4.31 -1.41
N PRO A 268 -4.02 4.35 -2.34
CA PRO A 268 -5.43 4.61 -2.03
C PRO A 268 -6.12 3.34 -1.49
N ARG A 269 -5.53 2.71 -0.48
CA ARG A 269 -5.91 1.45 0.15
C ARG A 269 -5.10 1.19 1.42
N PRO A 270 -5.45 0.20 2.25
CA PRO A 270 -4.54 -0.32 3.26
C PRO A 270 -3.17 -0.66 2.66
N HIS A 271 -2.11 -0.41 3.40
CA HIS A 271 -0.75 -0.48 2.86
C HIS A 271 0.11 -1.51 3.61
N ASN A 272 1.12 -2.03 2.90
CA ASN A 272 2.05 -3.02 3.47
C ASN A 272 2.78 -2.47 4.70
N SER A 273 3.22 -1.21 4.68
CA SER A 273 3.85 -0.57 5.84
C SER A 273 2.89 -0.41 7.04
N GLY A 274 1.58 -0.58 6.86
CA GLY A 274 0.58 -0.57 7.93
C GLY A 274 0.26 -1.95 8.52
N HIS A 275 0.92 -3.03 8.09
CA HIS A 275 0.62 -4.37 8.61
C HIS A 275 0.96 -4.56 10.08
N TYR A 276 1.90 -3.77 10.63
CA TYR A 276 2.18 -3.74 12.06
C TYR A 276 0.95 -3.44 12.91
N THR A 277 -0.03 -2.72 12.34
CA THR A 277 -1.25 -2.31 13.05
C THR A 277 -2.12 -3.50 13.48
N LEU A 278 -1.95 -4.67 12.85
CA LEU A 278 -2.68 -5.89 13.22
C LEU A 278 -2.42 -6.31 14.67
N ASP A 279 -1.18 -6.14 15.14
CA ASP A 279 -0.77 -6.63 16.44
C ASP A 279 -0.34 -5.51 17.42
N ALA A 280 0.09 -4.37 16.88
CA ALA A 280 0.70 -3.30 17.67
C ALA A 280 -0.18 -2.05 17.83
N CYS A 281 -1.39 -2.01 17.27
CA CYS A 281 -2.35 -0.93 17.46
C CYS A 281 -3.66 -1.43 18.04
N ARG A 282 -4.43 -0.52 18.69
CA ARG A 282 -5.75 -0.87 19.23
C ARG A 282 -6.74 -1.26 18.16
N THR A 283 -6.67 -0.59 16.99
CA THR A 283 -7.49 -0.86 15.82
C THR A 283 -6.52 -1.06 14.65
N SER A 284 -6.68 -2.12 13.87
CA SER A 284 -5.87 -2.34 12.68
C SER A 284 -6.30 -1.44 11.51
N GLN A 285 -5.42 -1.23 10.55
CA GLN A 285 -5.76 -0.53 9.30
C GLN A 285 -6.92 -1.20 8.54
N PHE A 286 -7.08 -2.51 8.69
CA PHE A 286 -8.15 -3.27 8.02
C PHE A 286 -9.50 -3.09 8.73
N GLU A 287 -9.50 -3.08 10.06
CA GLU A 287 -10.70 -2.72 10.83
C GLU A 287 -11.09 -1.27 10.56
N GLN A 288 -10.13 -0.35 10.46
CA GLN A 288 -10.42 1.03 10.06
C GLN A 288 -11.06 1.09 8.67
N GLN A 289 -10.55 0.31 7.69
CA GLN A 289 -11.15 0.24 6.37
C GLN A 289 -12.62 -0.21 6.43
N VAL A 290 -12.93 -1.23 7.23
CA VAL A 290 -14.33 -1.68 7.46
C VAL A 290 -15.15 -0.55 8.09
N ARG A 291 -14.60 0.13 9.12
CA ARG A 291 -15.31 1.23 9.80
C ARG A 291 -15.63 2.37 8.86
N MET A 292 -14.67 2.82 8.07
CA MET A 292 -14.85 3.91 7.11
C MET A 292 -15.85 3.52 6.01
N LEU A 293 -15.71 2.31 5.45
CA LEU A 293 -16.64 1.78 4.44
C LEU A 293 -18.08 1.72 4.94
N CYS A 294 -18.27 1.43 6.22
CA CYS A 294 -19.59 1.28 6.85
C CYS A 294 -20.13 2.59 7.45
N GLY A 295 -19.44 3.71 7.33
CA GLY A 295 -19.82 4.99 7.97
C GLY A 295 -19.84 4.89 9.50
N LEU A 296 -18.95 4.06 10.09
CA LEU A 296 -18.76 3.94 11.54
C LEU A 296 -17.73 4.95 12.02
N PRO A 297 -17.77 5.37 13.29
CA PRO A 297 -16.70 6.16 13.89
C PRO A 297 -15.35 5.44 13.79
N ALA A 298 -14.28 6.20 13.56
CA ALA A 298 -12.94 5.66 13.55
C ALA A 298 -12.59 5.01 14.89
N GLY A 299 -11.90 3.87 14.83
CA GLY A 299 -11.31 3.24 16.01
C GLY A 299 -10.00 3.94 16.41
N SER A 300 -9.51 3.67 17.61
CA SER A 300 -8.26 4.26 18.12
C SER A 300 -7.04 3.69 17.38
N SER A 301 -6.24 4.54 16.74
CA SER A 301 -4.96 4.18 16.10
C SER A 301 -3.79 4.09 17.11
N LYS A 302 -4.07 4.18 18.43
CA LYS A 302 -3.02 4.22 19.45
C LYS A 302 -2.14 2.97 19.39
N LEU A 303 -0.82 3.18 19.33
CA LEU A 303 0.20 2.14 19.45
C LEU A 303 0.12 1.50 20.85
N ILE A 304 0.20 0.18 20.89
CA ILE A 304 0.22 -0.61 22.13
C ILE A 304 1.65 -0.91 22.55
N SER A 305 2.51 -1.23 21.57
CA SER A 305 3.91 -1.59 21.79
C SER A 305 4.74 -1.16 20.59
N PRO A 306 6.00 -0.76 20.76
CA PRO A 306 6.95 -0.67 19.69
C PRO A 306 7.02 -1.99 18.90
N VAL A 307 7.22 -1.89 17.59
CA VAL A 307 7.11 -3.05 16.71
C VAL A 307 8.01 -2.92 15.49
N VAL A 308 8.51 -4.06 15.04
CA VAL A 308 9.13 -4.20 13.71
C VAL A 308 8.33 -5.24 12.91
N MET A 309 7.86 -4.85 11.74
CA MET A 309 7.28 -5.75 10.76
C MET A 309 8.34 -6.14 9.73
N ILE A 310 8.46 -7.43 9.44
CA ILE A 310 9.31 -7.96 8.37
C ILE A 310 8.44 -8.64 7.32
N ASN A 311 8.61 -8.26 6.05
CA ASN A 311 7.98 -8.97 4.94
C ASN A 311 8.65 -10.32 4.67
N LEU A 312 7.83 -11.32 4.42
CA LEU A 312 8.28 -12.65 3.98
C LEU A 312 8.04 -12.76 2.47
N LEU A 313 9.12 -12.63 1.71
CA LEU A 313 9.10 -12.85 0.27
C LEU A 313 9.27 -14.32 -0.06
N GLY A 314 8.88 -14.74 -1.26
CA GLY A 314 9.01 -16.12 -1.72
C GLY A 314 10.45 -16.66 -1.69
N ASP A 315 11.42 -15.75 -1.69
CA ASP A 315 12.86 -16.08 -1.55
C ASP A 315 13.18 -16.77 -0.21
N VAL A 316 12.40 -16.52 0.83
CA VAL A 316 12.60 -17.14 2.16
C VAL A 316 12.30 -18.65 2.13
N TRP A 317 11.50 -19.11 1.17
CA TRP A 317 11.15 -20.55 1.04
C TRP A 317 12.27 -21.40 0.44
N GLY A 318 13.17 -20.84 -0.37
CA GLY A 318 14.21 -21.63 -1.04
C GLY A 318 13.64 -22.87 -1.71
N ASN A 319 14.18 -24.03 -1.39
CA ASN A 319 13.73 -25.34 -1.88
C ASN A 319 12.80 -26.07 -0.88
N SER A 320 12.50 -25.49 0.27
CA SER A 320 11.74 -26.12 1.36
C SER A 320 10.84 -25.13 2.10
N GLN A 321 10.15 -25.57 3.13
CA GLN A 321 9.42 -24.67 4.02
C GLN A 321 10.41 -23.93 4.94
N PRO A 322 10.18 -22.62 5.20
CA PRO A 322 10.94 -21.89 6.21
C PRO A 322 10.85 -22.54 7.60
N GLY A 323 11.82 -22.27 8.44
CA GLY A 323 11.89 -22.78 9.81
C GLY A 323 10.85 -22.13 10.74
N TRP A 324 9.57 -22.42 10.50
CA TRP A 324 8.46 -21.82 11.26
C TRP A 324 8.51 -22.11 12.76
N ASP A 325 9.05 -23.24 13.16
CA ASP A 325 9.26 -23.63 14.57
C ASP A 325 10.16 -22.62 15.28
N LYS A 326 11.22 -22.14 14.62
CA LYS A 326 12.15 -21.17 15.16
C LYS A 326 11.47 -19.81 15.43
N LEU A 327 10.55 -19.41 14.52
CA LEU A 327 9.76 -18.18 14.66
C LEU A 327 8.67 -18.35 15.73
N LEU A 328 7.90 -19.45 15.66
CA LEU A 328 6.74 -19.67 16.53
C LEU A 328 7.12 -19.97 17.99
N ASN A 329 8.36 -20.38 18.25
CA ASN A 329 8.90 -20.51 19.61
C ASN A 329 9.19 -19.16 20.30
N LYS A 330 9.01 -18.02 19.61
CA LYS A 330 9.19 -16.67 20.17
C LYS A 330 7.83 -16.08 20.54
N PRO A 331 7.53 -15.83 21.84
CA PRO A 331 6.17 -15.44 22.27
C PRO A 331 5.72 -14.07 21.77
N ASP A 332 6.67 -13.16 21.51
CA ASP A 332 6.39 -11.78 21.10
C ASP A 332 6.36 -11.58 19.57
N ILE A 333 6.37 -12.70 18.81
CA ILE A 333 6.30 -12.68 17.36
C ILE A 333 4.93 -13.14 16.87
N LYS A 334 4.37 -12.40 15.92
CA LYS A 334 3.09 -12.69 15.29
C LYS A 334 3.30 -12.96 13.81
N LEU A 335 2.96 -14.17 13.35
CA LEU A 335 3.11 -14.60 11.96
C LEU A 335 1.80 -14.44 11.20
N HIS A 336 1.87 -13.83 10.02
CA HIS A 336 0.74 -13.65 9.11
C HIS A 336 1.10 -14.18 7.71
N LEU A 337 0.62 -15.37 7.36
CA LEU A 337 0.77 -15.94 6.02
C LEU A 337 -0.47 -15.64 5.17
N TYR A 338 -0.25 -15.27 3.91
CA TYR A 338 -1.34 -14.81 3.04
C TYR A 338 -2.10 -15.93 2.34
N GLY A 339 -1.66 -17.20 2.46
CA GLY A 339 -2.32 -18.33 1.82
C GLY A 339 -2.07 -18.45 0.32
N LYS A 340 -1.04 -17.79 -0.22
CA LYS A 340 -0.63 -17.91 -1.62
C LYS A 340 0.04 -19.27 -1.86
N ARG A 341 -0.31 -19.94 -2.97
CA ARG A 341 0.14 -21.31 -3.25
C ARG A 341 1.61 -21.42 -3.63
N GLU A 342 2.13 -20.45 -4.38
CA GLU A 342 3.49 -20.51 -4.94
C GLU A 342 4.36 -19.40 -4.35
N ALA A 343 5.44 -19.78 -3.72
CA ALA A 343 6.50 -18.88 -3.28
C ALA A 343 7.43 -18.61 -4.47
N ARG A 344 7.26 -17.45 -5.11
CA ARG A 344 8.15 -16.98 -6.18
C ARG A 344 9.02 -15.84 -5.67
N ALA A 345 10.25 -15.74 -6.19
CA ALA A 345 11.15 -14.64 -5.84
C ALA A 345 10.45 -13.27 -5.92
N GLY A 346 10.64 -12.44 -4.91
CA GLY A 346 10.01 -11.13 -4.78
C GLY A 346 8.50 -11.13 -4.49
N ARG A 347 7.81 -12.28 -4.47
CA ARG A 347 6.38 -12.34 -4.15
C ARG A 347 6.16 -12.26 -2.64
N LYS A 348 5.41 -11.28 -2.18
CA LYS A 348 5.00 -11.17 -0.76
C LYS A 348 4.11 -12.35 -0.38
N MET A 349 4.62 -13.24 0.46
CA MET A 349 3.96 -14.47 0.91
C MET A 349 3.34 -14.34 2.30
N GLY A 350 3.87 -13.41 3.10
CA GLY A 350 3.45 -13.16 4.46
C GLY A 350 4.24 -12.00 5.06
N HIS A 351 4.06 -11.79 6.34
CA HIS A 351 4.90 -10.95 7.18
C HIS A 351 4.89 -11.51 8.61
N PHE A 352 5.81 -11.04 9.42
CA PHE A 352 5.71 -11.20 10.86
C PHE A 352 5.97 -9.89 11.56
N ASN A 353 5.33 -9.71 12.72
CA ASN A 353 5.49 -8.57 13.60
C ASN A 353 6.23 -9.02 14.85
N VAL A 354 7.24 -8.25 15.25
CA VAL A 354 7.97 -8.44 16.51
C VAL A 354 7.65 -7.27 17.40
N LEU A 355 7.02 -7.55 18.55
CA LEU A 355 6.71 -6.56 19.56
C LEU A 355 7.81 -6.58 20.63
N ALA A 356 8.23 -5.41 21.11
CA ALA A 356 9.22 -5.30 22.19
C ALA A 356 9.05 -3.98 22.95
N ASP A 357 9.84 -3.80 24.02
CA ASP A 357 9.80 -2.56 24.83
C ASP A 357 10.37 -1.36 24.06
N THR A 358 11.31 -1.60 23.11
CA THR A 358 11.87 -0.55 22.25
C THR A 358 11.97 -1.00 20.79
N PRO A 359 11.98 -0.06 19.82
CA PRO A 359 12.18 -0.39 18.40
C PRO A 359 13.50 -1.13 18.13
N GLU A 360 14.56 -0.79 18.85
CA GLU A 360 15.89 -1.41 18.69
C GLU A 360 15.87 -2.88 19.08
N LEU A 361 15.23 -3.22 20.22
CA LEU A 361 15.04 -4.60 20.66
C LEU A 361 14.16 -5.39 19.68
N ALA A 362 13.10 -4.77 19.18
CA ALA A 362 12.26 -5.38 18.15
C ALA A 362 13.06 -5.67 16.89
N MET A 363 13.88 -4.72 16.41
CA MET A 363 14.71 -4.89 15.21
C MET A 363 15.79 -5.98 15.40
N GLN A 364 16.45 -6.00 16.55
CA GLN A 364 17.45 -7.03 16.86
C GLN A 364 16.82 -8.43 16.81
N SER A 365 15.67 -8.60 17.46
CA SER A 365 14.94 -9.87 17.45
C SER A 365 14.43 -10.25 16.06
N ALA A 366 13.92 -9.25 15.29
CA ALA A 366 13.40 -9.45 13.95
C ALA A 366 14.49 -9.95 12.99
N ASN A 367 15.68 -9.32 13.01
CA ASN A 367 16.79 -9.73 12.15
C ASN A 367 17.30 -11.14 12.51
N MET A 368 17.44 -11.45 13.79
CA MET A 368 17.87 -12.78 14.24
C MET A 368 16.90 -13.86 13.72
N VAL A 369 15.62 -13.66 13.92
CA VAL A 369 14.61 -14.64 13.50
C VAL A 369 14.52 -14.73 11.98
N PHE A 370 14.60 -13.59 11.27
CA PHE A 370 14.57 -13.58 9.80
C PHE A 370 15.72 -14.39 9.19
N ASP A 371 16.92 -14.34 9.79
CA ASP A 371 18.06 -15.14 9.34
C ASP A 371 17.89 -16.62 9.69
N ASP A 372 17.35 -16.92 10.86
CA ASP A 372 17.11 -18.29 11.35
C ASP A 372 16.08 -19.07 10.51
N ILE A 373 15.04 -18.39 9.98
CA ILE A 373 13.92 -19.05 9.28
C ILE A 373 14.19 -19.31 7.80
N LYS A 374 15.22 -18.70 7.19
CA LYS A 374 15.52 -18.93 5.78
C LYS A 374 15.76 -20.41 5.53
N ALA A 375 15.09 -20.93 4.51
CA ALA A 375 15.35 -22.29 4.02
C ALA A 375 16.67 -22.33 3.26
N ASP A 376 17.39 -23.43 3.38
CA ASP A 376 18.66 -23.69 2.68
C ASP A 376 18.47 -23.80 1.15
#